data_41c8b6fe3760841c9b4240e917c4559c
#
_entry.id   41c8b6fe3760841c9b4240e917c4559c
#
_cell.length_a   1.000
_cell.length_b   1.000
_cell.length_c   1.000
_cell.angle_alpha   90.00
_cell.angle_beta   90.00
_cell.angle_gamma   90.00
#
_symmetry.space_group_name_H-M   'P 1'
#
loop_
_entity.id
_entity.type
_entity.pdbx_description
1 polymer ?
#
loop_
_entity_poly.entity_id
_entity_poly.type
_entity_poly.pdbx_seq_one_letter_code
_entity_poly.pdbx_strand_id
1 'polypeptide(L)'
;MERIRKKPIAVSRGAIVFAFNSSKYNYAQMAVYTARRIEAFLGIPTTLVTDIESFKTIINDKDVFDSIIEVEPDTSNMREQHAWINKGRYQAYELSPYEETLVLDVDYLVNSDCLLKTFDLSDSFCCHKNTHMLMHPEAAQEKMSAYSYDTLWATVIMFKKSNRAKQIFETLEMV
;
A
#
# COMPACT_ATOMS: atom_id res chain seq x y z
N MET A 1 1.81 0.26 -19.58
CA MET A 1 1.53 0.95 -18.30
C MET A 1 1.44 2.44 -18.55
N GLU A 2 0.27 3.00 -18.39
CA GLU A 2 0.01 4.42 -18.62
C GLU A 2 -0.19 5.13 -17.28
N ARG A 3 0.52 6.25 -17.09
CA ARG A 3 0.36 7.11 -15.90
C ARG A 3 -0.55 8.27 -16.24
N ILE A 4 -1.73 8.29 -15.66
CA ILE A 4 -2.64 9.44 -15.75
C ILE A 4 -2.20 10.45 -14.67
N ARG A 5 -1.41 11.46 -15.06
CA ARG A 5 -0.93 12.50 -14.13
C ARG A 5 -1.77 13.76 -14.24
N LYS A 6 -2.21 14.30 -13.10
CA LYS A 6 -2.84 15.64 -13.03
C LYS A 6 -1.82 16.78 -13.05
N LYS A 7 -0.62 16.63 -12.43
CA LYS A 7 0.47 17.62 -12.37
C LYS A 7 1.81 16.92 -12.18
N PRO A 8 2.94 17.52 -12.61
CA PRO A 8 4.24 17.06 -12.19
C PRO A 8 4.35 17.18 -10.66
N ILE A 9 4.47 16.06 -9.98
CA ILE A 9 4.54 16.01 -8.51
C ILE A 9 6.01 16.17 -8.14
N ALA A 10 6.40 17.38 -7.77
CA ALA A 10 7.66 17.64 -7.07
C ALA A 10 7.44 17.48 -5.55
N VAL A 11 6.81 16.35 -5.13
CA VAL A 11 6.50 16.10 -3.73
C VAL A 11 7.41 15.00 -3.23
N SER A 12 8.14 15.30 -2.16
CA SER A 12 9.05 14.34 -1.54
C SER A 12 8.34 13.26 -0.74
N ARG A 13 7.10 13.49 -0.25
CA ARG A 13 6.31 12.58 0.59
C ARG A 13 4.95 12.29 0.00
N GLY A 14 4.47 11.06 0.13
CA GLY A 14 3.11 10.70 -0.29
C GLY A 14 2.72 9.29 0.12
N ALA A 15 1.48 8.92 -0.18
CA ALA A 15 0.96 7.58 0.03
C ALA A 15 0.70 6.87 -1.31
N ILE A 16 0.84 5.54 -1.32
CA ILE A 16 0.44 4.68 -2.42
C ILE A 16 -0.49 3.60 -1.89
N VAL A 17 -1.60 3.39 -2.58
CA VAL A 17 -2.59 2.36 -2.26
C VAL A 17 -2.85 1.49 -3.48
N PHE A 18 -3.02 0.19 -3.26
CA PHE A 18 -3.31 -0.80 -4.29
C PHE A 18 -4.75 -1.26 -4.14
N ALA A 19 -5.56 -1.13 -5.18
CA ALA A 19 -6.98 -1.48 -5.13
C ALA A 19 -7.41 -2.21 -6.39
N PHE A 20 -7.74 -3.48 -6.25
CA PHE A 20 -8.26 -4.34 -7.31
C PHE A 20 -9.55 -4.97 -6.82
N ASN A 21 -10.64 -4.70 -7.53
CA ASN A 21 -11.95 -5.19 -7.14
C ASN A 21 -12.03 -6.72 -7.24
N SER A 22 -12.74 -7.32 -6.32
CA SER A 22 -13.08 -8.74 -6.37
C SER A 22 -14.58 -8.90 -6.65
N SER A 23 -15.01 -10.13 -6.89
CA SER A 23 -16.45 -10.43 -7.02
C SER A 23 -17.26 -10.08 -5.76
N LYS A 24 -16.61 -9.96 -4.61
CA LYS A 24 -17.25 -9.74 -3.31
C LYS A 24 -17.09 -8.32 -2.78
N TYR A 25 -15.96 -7.66 -3.06
CA TYR A 25 -15.61 -6.36 -2.47
C TYR A 25 -15.19 -5.36 -3.53
N ASN A 26 -15.64 -4.11 -3.38
CA ASN A 26 -15.20 -2.97 -4.18
C ASN A 26 -14.04 -2.26 -3.44
N TYR A 27 -12.82 -2.75 -3.65
CA TYR A 27 -11.60 -2.18 -3.05
C TYR A 27 -11.28 -0.79 -3.62
N ALA A 28 -11.65 -0.51 -4.87
CA ALA A 28 -11.46 0.82 -5.45
C ALA A 28 -12.28 1.88 -4.69
N GLN A 29 -13.51 1.57 -4.28
CA GLN A 29 -14.31 2.48 -3.46
C GLN A 29 -13.75 2.64 -2.04
N MET A 30 -13.16 1.58 -1.47
CA MET A 30 -12.41 1.68 -0.20
C MET A 30 -11.21 2.62 -0.36
N ALA A 31 -10.47 2.51 -1.47
CA ALA A 31 -9.33 3.39 -1.77
C ALA A 31 -9.74 4.87 -1.84
N VAL A 32 -10.89 5.19 -2.44
CA VAL A 32 -11.44 6.56 -2.44
C VAL A 32 -11.63 7.07 -1.01
N TYR A 33 -12.23 6.26 -0.14
CA TYR A 33 -12.42 6.62 1.26
C TYR A 33 -11.08 6.82 1.97
N THR A 34 -10.14 5.89 1.79
CA THR A 34 -8.80 5.95 2.40
C THR A 34 -8.02 7.18 1.91
N ALA A 35 -8.08 7.52 0.61
CA ALA A 35 -7.43 8.72 0.07
C ALA A 35 -7.97 10.01 0.72
N ARG A 36 -9.30 10.12 0.89
CA ARG A 36 -9.91 11.26 1.61
C ARG A 36 -9.43 11.35 3.06
N ARG A 37 -9.23 10.20 3.73
CA ARG A 37 -8.70 10.15 5.09
C ARG A 37 -7.22 10.54 5.15
N ILE A 38 -6.41 10.07 4.18
CA ILE A 38 -5.01 10.46 4.05
C ILE A 38 -4.89 11.97 3.87
N GLU A 39 -5.66 12.56 2.97
CA GLU A 39 -5.68 14.01 2.79
C GLU A 39 -6.08 14.74 4.07
N ALA A 40 -7.18 14.31 4.73
CA ALA A 40 -7.72 14.98 5.92
C ALA A 40 -6.80 14.92 7.15
N PHE A 41 -6.10 13.80 7.37
CA PHE A 41 -5.29 13.59 8.58
C PHE A 41 -3.79 13.70 8.36
N LEU A 42 -3.30 13.39 7.17
CA LEU A 42 -1.87 13.41 6.87
C LEU A 42 -1.48 14.58 5.96
N GLY A 43 -2.41 15.13 5.19
CA GLY A 43 -2.14 16.27 4.29
C GLY A 43 -1.12 15.92 3.18
N ILE A 44 -0.99 14.64 2.81
CA ILE A 44 -0.06 14.17 1.78
C ILE A 44 -0.81 13.65 0.55
N PRO A 45 -0.22 13.76 -0.65
CA PRO A 45 -0.82 13.25 -1.87
C PRO A 45 -0.93 11.73 -1.87
N THR A 46 -1.94 11.20 -2.57
CA THR A 46 -2.18 9.77 -2.70
C THR A 46 -2.14 9.32 -4.15
N THR A 47 -1.34 8.28 -4.42
CA THR A 47 -1.32 7.56 -5.70
C THR A 47 -2.13 6.27 -5.59
N LEU A 48 -3.05 6.05 -6.51
CA LEU A 48 -3.77 4.80 -6.67
C LEU A 48 -3.08 3.91 -7.70
N VAL A 49 -2.87 2.64 -7.37
CA VAL A 49 -2.50 1.57 -8.32
C VAL A 49 -3.70 0.63 -8.47
N THR A 50 -4.19 0.44 -9.69
CA THR A 50 -5.42 -0.30 -9.94
C THR A 50 -5.46 -0.84 -11.37
N ASP A 51 -6.38 -1.74 -11.67
CA ASP A 51 -6.72 -2.16 -13.04
C ASP A 51 -7.86 -1.31 -13.63
N ILE A 52 -8.04 -1.42 -14.95
CA ILE A 52 -9.04 -0.64 -15.67
C ILE A 52 -10.48 -0.92 -15.21
N GLU A 53 -10.81 -2.18 -14.86
CA GLU A 53 -12.16 -2.54 -14.45
C GLU A 53 -12.48 -1.99 -13.06
N SER A 54 -11.54 -2.05 -12.13
CA SER A 54 -11.67 -1.43 -10.81
C SER A 54 -11.77 0.09 -10.92
N PHE A 55 -10.94 0.71 -11.78
CA PHE A 55 -10.96 2.16 -12.00
C PHE A 55 -12.30 2.67 -12.53
N LYS A 56 -12.95 1.94 -13.47
CA LYS A 56 -14.27 2.31 -14.00
C LYS A 56 -15.32 2.50 -12.90
N THR A 57 -15.21 1.77 -11.79
CA THR A 57 -16.18 1.85 -10.69
C THR A 57 -16.08 3.13 -9.87
N ILE A 58 -14.96 3.86 -10.00
CA ILE A 58 -14.66 5.09 -9.26
C ILE A 58 -14.35 6.28 -10.17
N ILE A 59 -14.71 6.21 -11.44
CA ILE A 59 -14.37 7.24 -12.43
C ILE A 59 -14.82 8.65 -12.02
N ASN A 60 -15.93 8.77 -11.30
CA ASN A 60 -16.46 10.03 -10.81
C ASN A 60 -15.73 10.57 -9.56
N ASP A 61 -15.01 9.70 -8.85
CA ASP A 61 -14.24 10.03 -7.64
C ASP A 61 -12.72 10.13 -7.91
N LYS A 62 -12.28 9.98 -9.17
CA LYS A 62 -10.84 9.96 -9.53
C LYS A 62 -10.06 11.15 -9.00
N ASP A 63 -10.74 12.27 -8.76
CA ASP A 63 -10.16 13.54 -8.37
C ASP A 63 -9.64 13.56 -6.93
N VAL A 64 -9.95 12.54 -6.13
CA VAL A 64 -9.38 12.37 -4.78
C VAL A 64 -7.92 11.88 -4.82
N PHE A 65 -7.46 11.36 -5.97
CA PHE A 65 -6.09 10.88 -6.14
C PHE A 65 -5.26 11.89 -6.90
N ASP A 66 -4.02 12.12 -6.46
CA ASP A 66 -3.06 12.97 -7.15
C ASP A 66 -2.49 12.28 -8.39
N SER A 67 -2.41 10.96 -8.38
CA SER A 67 -1.98 10.14 -9.50
C SER A 67 -2.69 8.80 -9.49
N ILE A 68 -2.97 8.28 -10.69
CA ILE A 68 -3.51 6.94 -10.88
C ILE A 68 -2.59 6.20 -11.84
N ILE A 69 -2.20 4.99 -11.45
CA ILE A 69 -1.34 4.09 -12.23
C ILE A 69 -2.16 2.85 -12.54
N GLU A 70 -2.40 2.66 -13.83
CA GLU A 70 -3.06 1.45 -14.32
C GLU A 70 -2.03 0.34 -14.50
N VAL A 71 -2.34 -0.84 -13.96
CA VAL A 71 -1.52 -2.06 -14.09
C VAL A 71 -2.42 -3.25 -14.41
N GLU A 72 -1.88 -4.23 -15.12
CA GLU A 72 -2.53 -5.52 -15.25
C GLU A 72 -2.35 -6.31 -13.94
N PRO A 73 -3.44 -6.81 -13.32
CA PRO A 73 -3.33 -7.57 -12.10
C PRO A 73 -2.65 -8.92 -12.36
N ASP A 74 -1.65 -9.26 -11.56
CA ASP A 74 -1.07 -10.60 -11.60
C ASP A 74 -2.04 -11.60 -10.93
N THR A 75 -2.67 -12.42 -11.75
CA THR A 75 -3.60 -13.47 -11.31
C THR A 75 -2.95 -14.84 -11.21
N SER A 76 -1.64 -14.94 -11.42
CA SER A 76 -0.91 -16.22 -11.39
C SER A 76 -0.76 -16.79 -9.98
N ASN A 77 -0.83 -15.94 -8.97
CA ASN A 77 -0.69 -16.30 -7.57
C ASN A 77 -2.06 -16.63 -6.94
N MET A 78 -2.13 -17.79 -6.30
CA MET A 78 -3.36 -18.27 -5.66
C MET A 78 -3.17 -18.38 -4.15
N ARG A 79 -4.13 -17.87 -3.38
CA ARG A 79 -4.24 -18.09 -1.95
C ARG A 79 -5.65 -18.62 -1.66
N GLU A 80 -5.76 -19.77 -1.00
CA GLU A 80 -7.06 -20.35 -0.62
C GLU A 80 -8.02 -20.47 -1.82
N GLN A 81 -7.49 -20.89 -3.00
CA GLN A 81 -8.23 -21.05 -4.28
C GLN A 81 -8.71 -19.72 -4.92
N HIS A 82 -8.25 -18.56 -4.41
CA HIS A 82 -8.54 -17.24 -5.01
C HIS A 82 -7.25 -16.59 -5.49
N ALA A 83 -7.35 -15.79 -6.56
CA ALA A 83 -6.22 -15.00 -7.03
C ALA A 83 -5.75 -14.01 -5.95
N TRP A 84 -4.46 -14.06 -5.60
CA TRP A 84 -3.87 -13.18 -4.59
C TRP A 84 -3.21 -11.96 -5.25
N ILE A 85 -4.01 -11.00 -5.64
CA ILE A 85 -3.58 -9.81 -6.40
C ILE A 85 -2.69 -8.89 -5.56
N ASN A 86 -2.83 -8.90 -4.23
CA ASN A 86 -2.02 -8.09 -3.32
C ASN A 86 -0.50 -8.39 -3.38
N LYS A 87 -0.09 -9.50 -3.96
CA LYS A 87 1.33 -9.78 -4.20
C LYS A 87 2.01 -8.65 -4.98
N GLY A 88 1.31 -7.99 -5.88
CA GLY A 88 1.85 -6.87 -6.67
C GLY A 88 2.36 -5.67 -5.87
N ARG A 89 2.21 -5.62 -4.54
CA ARG A 89 2.72 -4.53 -3.69
C ARG A 89 4.25 -4.42 -3.67
N TYR A 90 5.00 -5.45 -4.02
CA TYR A 90 6.46 -5.33 -4.17
C TYR A 90 6.84 -4.28 -5.21
N GLN A 91 5.94 -3.99 -6.16
CA GLN A 91 6.13 -2.94 -7.16
C GLN A 91 6.03 -1.52 -6.58
N ALA A 92 5.66 -1.34 -5.31
CA ALA A 92 5.46 -0.02 -4.71
C ALA A 92 6.70 0.87 -4.84
N TYR A 93 7.90 0.30 -4.75
CA TYR A 93 9.14 1.06 -4.88
C TYR A 93 9.28 1.71 -6.27
N GLU A 94 9.04 0.96 -7.33
CA GLU A 94 9.16 1.44 -8.71
C GLU A 94 7.96 2.32 -9.12
N LEU A 95 6.76 1.99 -8.66
CA LEU A 95 5.54 2.69 -9.02
C LEU A 95 5.36 4.01 -8.27
N SER A 96 5.90 4.13 -7.04
CA SER A 96 5.74 5.35 -6.27
C SER A 96 6.42 6.55 -6.93
N PRO A 97 5.70 7.67 -7.10
CA PRO A 97 6.30 8.92 -7.60
C PRO A 97 7.03 9.72 -6.52
N TYR A 98 7.02 9.27 -5.25
CA TYR A 98 7.54 9.99 -4.09
C TYR A 98 8.91 9.47 -3.67
N GLU A 99 9.71 10.34 -3.04
CA GLU A 99 10.98 9.96 -2.43
C GLU A 99 10.78 9.23 -1.10
N GLU A 100 9.78 9.65 -0.32
CA GLU A 100 9.35 9.01 0.91
C GLU A 100 7.90 8.57 0.76
N THR A 101 7.62 7.29 0.93
CA THR A 101 6.33 6.69 0.58
C THR A 101 5.74 5.89 1.74
N LEU A 102 4.47 6.14 2.04
CA LEU A 102 3.62 5.23 2.81
C LEU A 102 2.86 4.31 1.85
N VAL A 103 3.05 3.00 1.98
CA VAL A 103 2.18 1.99 1.35
C VAL A 103 1.13 1.61 2.37
N LEU A 104 -0.14 1.78 2.04
CA LEU A 104 -1.26 1.49 2.94
C LEU A 104 -2.23 0.52 2.30
N ASP A 105 -2.78 -0.38 3.13
CA ASP A 105 -3.96 -1.16 2.74
C ASP A 105 -5.17 -0.25 2.59
N VAL A 106 -6.02 -0.52 1.63
CA VAL A 106 -7.21 0.29 1.37
C VAL A 106 -8.27 0.19 2.47
N ASP A 107 -8.20 -0.83 3.30
CA ASP A 107 -9.04 -1.03 4.48
C ASP A 107 -8.39 -0.51 5.78
N TYR A 108 -7.19 0.09 5.68
CA TYR A 108 -6.55 0.74 6.83
C TYR A 108 -7.24 2.07 7.14
N LEU A 109 -7.76 2.19 8.35
CA LEU A 109 -8.47 3.39 8.79
C LEU A 109 -7.50 4.45 9.34
N VAL A 110 -7.14 5.42 8.50
CA VAL A 110 -6.38 6.61 8.92
C VAL A 110 -7.31 7.55 9.70
N ASN A 111 -7.04 7.77 11.00
CA ASN A 111 -7.86 8.62 11.87
C ASN A 111 -7.05 9.60 12.73
N SER A 112 -5.76 9.70 12.50
CA SER A 112 -4.85 10.65 13.15
C SER A 112 -3.60 10.89 12.29
N ASP A 113 -2.76 11.81 12.69
CA ASP A 113 -1.50 12.16 12.05
C ASP A 113 -0.31 11.25 12.44
N CYS A 114 -0.55 10.21 13.25
CA CYS A 114 0.51 9.39 13.84
C CYS A 114 1.47 8.78 12.80
N LEU A 115 0.98 8.48 11.60
CA LEU A 115 1.79 7.93 10.51
C LEU A 115 2.82 8.94 9.96
N LEU A 116 2.62 10.25 10.14
CA LEU A 116 3.61 11.24 9.71
C LEU A 116 4.94 11.07 10.45
N LYS A 117 4.92 10.56 11.70
CA LYS A 117 6.12 10.30 12.49
C LYS A 117 7.03 9.23 11.87
N THR A 118 6.48 8.37 11.00
CA THR A 118 7.30 7.36 10.33
C THR A 118 8.30 7.97 9.35
N PHE A 119 7.99 9.12 8.77
CA PHE A 119 8.89 9.84 7.87
C PHE A 119 10.11 10.43 8.60
N ASP A 120 10.00 10.65 9.91
CA ASP A 120 11.08 11.22 10.73
C ASP A 120 12.07 10.14 11.20
N LEU A 121 11.76 8.86 10.97
CA LEU A 121 12.68 7.77 11.27
C LEU A 121 13.91 7.80 10.36
N SER A 122 15.07 7.42 10.90
CA SER A 122 16.31 7.35 10.13
C SER A 122 16.36 6.18 9.14
N ASP A 123 15.52 5.17 9.36
CA ASP A 123 15.48 3.98 8.54
C ASP A 123 14.90 4.24 7.16
N SER A 124 15.44 3.54 6.17
CA SER A 124 14.97 3.62 4.78
C SER A 124 13.80 2.68 4.47
N PHE A 125 13.45 1.80 5.40
CA PHE A 125 12.32 0.88 5.30
C PHE A 125 11.81 0.54 6.69
N CYS A 126 10.50 0.69 6.91
CA CYS A 126 9.81 0.36 8.14
C CYS A 126 8.50 -0.34 7.85
N CYS A 127 8.13 -1.30 8.67
CA CYS A 127 6.82 -1.93 8.66
C CYS A 127 6.37 -2.26 10.08
N HIS A 128 5.08 -2.56 10.24
CA HIS A 128 4.53 -2.87 11.56
C HIS A 128 5.09 -4.17 12.12
N LYS A 129 5.47 -4.11 13.39
CA LYS A 129 5.83 -5.25 14.23
C LYS A 129 4.86 -5.32 15.42
N ASN A 130 4.64 -6.51 15.96
CA ASN A 130 3.79 -6.74 17.14
C ASN A 130 2.33 -6.28 16.96
N THR A 131 1.71 -6.68 15.86
CA THR A 131 0.29 -6.43 15.63
C THR A 131 -0.57 -7.35 16.51
N HIS A 132 -1.73 -6.87 16.97
CA HIS A 132 -2.69 -7.65 17.74
C HIS A 132 -4.00 -7.78 16.95
N MET A 133 -4.51 -9.00 16.86
CA MET A 133 -5.83 -9.24 16.29
C MET A 133 -6.89 -8.99 17.37
N LEU A 134 -7.66 -7.92 17.22
CA LEU A 134 -8.72 -7.57 18.20
C LEU A 134 -9.81 -8.64 18.31
N MET A 135 -10.09 -9.36 17.23
CA MET A 135 -11.10 -10.43 17.20
C MET A 135 -10.60 -11.75 17.80
N HIS A 136 -9.28 -11.93 17.86
CA HIS A 136 -8.64 -13.14 18.38
C HIS A 136 -7.38 -12.74 19.18
N PRO A 137 -7.56 -12.09 20.35
CA PRO A 137 -6.42 -11.58 21.13
C PRO A 137 -5.49 -12.69 21.64
N GLU A 138 -5.97 -13.94 21.71
CA GLU A 138 -5.20 -15.13 22.02
C GLU A 138 -4.37 -15.65 20.83
N ALA A 139 -4.68 -15.24 19.61
CA ALA A 139 -3.86 -15.55 18.45
C ALA A 139 -2.62 -14.65 18.48
N ALA A 140 -1.68 -14.99 19.38
CA ALA A 140 -0.35 -14.41 19.33
C ALA A 140 0.22 -14.66 17.93
N GLN A 141 0.96 -13.68 17.40
CA GLN A 141 1.72 -13.88 16.17
C GLN A 141 2.63 -15.09 16.36
N GLU A 142 2.23 -16.22 15.80
CA GLU A 142 3.02 -17.43 15.90
C GLU A 142 4.33 -17.20 15.15
N LYS A 143 5.42 -17.32 15.88
CA LYS A 143 6.72 -17.48 15.22
C LYS A 143 6.63 -18.76 14.40
N MET A 144 6.98 -18.70 13.12
CA MET A 144 6.99 -19.88 12.24
C MET A 144 7.90 -21.00 12.80
N SER A 145 8.88 -20.64 13.62
CA SER A 145 9.69 -21.54 14.44
C SER A 145 10.43 -20.76 15.54
N ALA A 146 11.07 -21.47 16.49
CA ALA A 146 11.93 -20.84 17.48
C ALA A 146 13.11 -20.03 16.89
N TYR A 147 13.45 -20.28 15.64
CA TYR A 147 14.55 -19.65 14.90
C TYR A 147 14.07 -18.69 13.81
N SER A 148 12.75 -18.50 13.65
CA SER A 148 12.21 -17.57 12.64
C SER A 148 12.27 -16.14 13.10
N TYR A 149 12.29 -15.22 12.14
CA TYR A 149 12.08 -13.80 12.38
C TYR A 149 10.67 -13.57 12.92
N ASP A 150 10.50 -12.47 13.67
CA ASP A 150 9.18 -12.02 14.08
C ASP A 150 8.33 -11.74 12.83
N THR A 151 7.05 -12.10 12.88
CA THR A 151 6.12 -11.81 11.80
C THR A 151 5.96 -10.30 11.67
N LEU A 152 6.13 -9.79 10.46
CA LEU A 152 5.90 -8.40 10.11
C LEU A 152 4.55 -8.28 9.40
N TRP A 153 3.83 -7.19 9.67
CA TRP A 153 2.53 -6.97 9.06
C TRP A 153 2.61 -5.84 8.04
N ALA A 154 2.28 -6.16 6.78
CA ALA A 154 2.48 -5.29 5.65
C ALA A 154 1.33 -4.28 5.39
N THR A 155 0.37 -4.13 6.32
CA THR A 155 -0.73 -3.16 6.19
C THR A 155 -0.23 -1.72 6.09
N VAL A 156 0.88 -1.41 6.78
CA VAL A 156 1.57 -0.13 6.69
C VAL A 156 3.04 -0.39 6.47
N ILE A 157 3.55 0.10 5.35
CA ILE A 157 4.98 0.11 5.04
C ILE A 157 5.38 1.56 4.78
N MET A 158 6.48 2.02 5.37
CA MET A 158 7.13 3.26 4.98
C MET A 158 8.48 2.94 4.36
N PHE A 159 8.78 3.57 3.23
CA PHE A 159 10.13 3.52 2.66
C PHE A 159 10.59 4.88 2.14
N LYS A 160 11.91 5.08 2.18
CA LYS A 160 12.62 6.17 1.51
C LYS A 160 13.38 5.59 0.32
N LYS A 161 13.32 6.23 -0.85
CA LYS A 161 14.04 5.77 -2.04
C LYS A 161 15.54 5.74 -1.76
N SER A 162 16.10 4.54 -1.72
CA SER A 162 17.49 4.25 -1.43
C SER A 162 17.88 2.89 -1.99
N ASN A 163 19.17 2.63 -2.17
CA ASN A 163 19.64 1.32 -2.62
C ASN A 163 19.20 0.19 -1.67
N ARG A 164 19.19 0.46 -0.35
CA ARG A 164 18.75 -0.53 0.65
C ARG A 164 17.26 -0.86 0.54
N ALA A 165 16.42 0.15 0.42
CA ALA A 165 14.98 -0.07 0.22
C ALA A 165 14.73 -0.80 -1.11
N LYS A 166 15.43 -0.42 -2.18
CA LYS A 166 15.34 -1.09 -3.49
C LYS A 166 15.63 -2.60 -3.37
N GLN A 167 16.75 -2.97 -2.74
CA GLN A 167 17.11 -4.37 -2.51
C GLN A 167 16.05 -5.15 -1.73
N ILE A 168 15.39 -4.53 -0.73
CA ILE A 168 14.29 -5.17 -0.01
C ILE A 168 13.14 -5.50 -0.95
N PHE A 169 12.69 -4.54 -1.78
CA PHE A 169 11.59 -4.74 -2.71
C PHE A 169 11.93 -5.74 -3.82
N GLU A 170 13.16 -5.74 -4.35
CA GLU A 170 13.66 -6.75 -5.28
C GLU A 170 13.66 -8.16 -4.65
N THR A 171 13.99 -8.27 -3.36
CA THR A 171 13.92 -9.55 -2.64
C THR A 171 12.47 -10.02 -2.46
N LEU A 172 11.54 -9.10 -2.16
CA LEU A 172 10.12 -9.43 -2.05
C LEU A 172 9.50 -9.90 -3.38
N GLU A 173 10.02 -9.44 -4.51
CA GLU A 173 9.60 -9.91 -5.83
C GLU A 173 9.97 -11.38 -6.09
N MET A 174 11.10 -11.85 -5.53
CA MET A 174 11.62 -13.21 -5.75
C MET A 174 10.90 -14.29 -4.93
N VAL A 175 10.06 -13.92 -3.97
CA VAL A 175 9.34 -14.82 -3.05
C VAL A 175 7.88 -14.98 -3.44
#